data_7a48459961b25734d66a2a2cda3a4512
#
_entry.id   7a48459961b25734d66a2a2cda3a4512
#
_cell.length_a   1.000
_cell.length_b   1.000
_cell.length_c   1.000
_cell.angle_alpha   90.00
_cell.angle_beta   90.00
_cell.angle_gamma   90.00
#
_symmetry.space_group_name_H-M   'P 1'
#
loop_
_entity.id
_entity.type
_entity.pdbx_description
1 polymer ?
#
loop_
_entity_poly.entity_id
_entity_poly.type
_entity_poly.pdbx_seq_one_letter_code
_entity_poly.pdbx_strand_id
1 'polypeptide(L)'
;MRAFTVLIATLTGTVITEHPRTYGATSTMVHDPAQLIPGLSRKPGALRNSPLRQHLPPELLHVFDQADPHETRRLLRILQHVSGQAGFQAMVEVMAKIAAGGRTINQAEVEMGATRTTEPAQPGAGRVDLRVYDRLTERTSA
;
A
#
# COMPACT_ATOMS: atom_id res chain seq x y z
N MET A 1 26.74 -5.62 -22.99
CA MET A 1 25.72 -5.93 -21.95
C MET A 1 24.85 -4.70 -21.79
N ARG A 2 23.55 -4.82 -21.92
CA ARG A 2 22.60 -3.73 -21.62
C ARG A 2 22.21 -3.83 -20.16
N ALA A 3 22.52 -2.81 -19.35
CA ALA A 3 22.06 -2.76 -17.96
C ALA A 3 20.55 -2.46 -17.95
N PHE A 4 19.79 -3.31 -17.30
CA PHE A 4 18.31 -3.19 -17.23
C PHE A 4 17.83 -2.24 -16.14
N THR A 5 18.72 -1.84 -15.23
CA THR A 5 18.39 -1.00 -14.07
C THR A 5 19.38 0.14 -13.90
N VAL A 6 18.90 1.23 -13.32
CA VAL A 6 19.69 2.37 -12.85
C VAL A 6 19.63 2.39 -11.34
N LEU A 7 20.81 2.31 -10.70
CA LEU A 7 20.96 2.42 -9.26
C LEU A 7 21.35 3.86 -8.90
N ILE A 8 20.64 4.45 -7.97
CA ILE A 8 21.02 5.73 -7.36
C ILE A 8 21.59 5.41 -5.98
N ALA A 9 22.86 5.74 -5.79
CA ALA A 9 23.58 5.48 -4.55
C ALA A 9 24.21 6.75 -3.99
N THR A 10 24.47 6.74 -2.68
CA THR A 10 25.28 7.79 -2.01
C THR A 10 26.72 7.70 -2.44
N LEU A 11 27.51 8.74 -2.16
CA LEU A 11 28.98 8.74 -2.37
C LEU A 11 29.69 7.63 -1.58
N THR A 12 29.04 7.12 -0.53
CA THR A 12 29.55 6.00 0.29
C THR A 12 29.17 4.63 -0.27
N GLY A 13 28.46 4.58 -1.42
CA GLY A 13 28.08 3.33 -2.07
C GLY A 13 26.75 2.72 -1.59
N THR A 14 26.07 3.37 -0.65
CA THR A 14 24.75 2.89 -0.19
C THR A 14 23.69 3.16 -1.25
N VAL A 15 23.01 2.11 -1.75
CA VAL A 15 21.94 2.23 -2.73
C VAL A 15 20.72 2.89 -2.07
N ILE A 16 20.28 4.01 -2.65
CA ILE A 16 19.10 4.76 -2.20
C ILE A 16 17.85 4.21 -2.88
N THR A 17 17.92 3.97 -4.17
CA THR A 17 16.80 3.47 -4.97
C THR A 17 17.28 2.83 -6.26
N GLU A 18 16.45 1.95 -6.82
CA GLU A 18 16.66 1.28 -8.08
C GLU A 18 15.47 1.56 -9.01
N HIS A 19 15.74 1.94 -10.23
CA HIS A 19 14.73 2.19 -11.26
C HIS A 19 14.99 1.34 -12.52
N PRO A 20 13.94 0.83 -13.16
CA PRO A 20 14.09 0.18 -14.45
C PRO A 20 14.60 1.20 -15.48
N ARG A 21 15.57 0.78 -16.27
CA ARG A 21 16.09 1.61 -17.36
C ARG A 21 15.14 1.59 -18.55
N THR A 22 14.65 2.75 -18.94
CA THR A 22 13.81 2.91 -20.13
C THR A 22 14.70 3.22 -21.36
N TYR A 23 14.46 2.50 -22.44
CA TYR A 23 15.12 2.69 -23.72
C TYR A 23 14.08 3.20 -24.72
N GLY A 24 14.17 4.45 -25.12
CA GLY A 24 13.25 5.03 -26.08
C GLY A 24 13.63 6.46 -26.45
N ALA A 25 13.11 6.94 -27.57
CA ALA A 25 13.28 8.32 -28.01
C ALA A 25 12.44 9.33 -27.19
N THR A 26 11.47 8.81 -26.41
CA THR A 26 10.57 9.63 -25.59
C THR A 26 11.07 9.67 -24.14
N SER A 27 11.15 10.86 -23.55
CA SER A 27 11.48 11.02 -22.14
C SER A 27 10.38 10.39 -21.28
N THR A 28 10.75 9.42 -20.46
CA THR A 28 9.83 8.76 -19.52
C THR A 28 10.21 9.16 -18.10
N MET A 29 9.25 9.74 -17.38
CA MET A 29 9.44 10.10 -15.99
C MET A 29 8.98 8.94 -15.09
N VAL A 30 9.93 8.33 -14.37
CA VAL A 30 9.66 7.22 -13.45
C VAL A 30 9.53 7.80 -12.04
N HIS A 31 8.38 7.61 -11.42
CA HIS A 31 8.11 8.03 -10.06
C HIS A 31 7.82 6.80 -9.19
N ASP A 32 8.41 6.77 -8.01
CA ASP A 32 7.91 5.95 -6.92
C ASP A 32 6.84 6.77 -6.17
N PRO A 33 5.56 6.35 -6.23
CA PRO A 33 4.48 7.10 -5.60
C PRO A 33 4.71 7.34 -4.10
N ALA A 34 5.32 6.39 -3.41
CA ALA A 34 5.60 6.50 -1.98
C ALA A 34 6.56 7.67 -1.65
N GLN A 35 7.51 7.96 -2.53
CA GLN A 35 8.48 9.04 -2.34
C GLN A 35 7.88 10.44 -2.51
N LEU A 36 6.74 10.56 -3.18
CA LEU A 36 6.04 11.83 -3.36
C LEU A 36 5.27 12.28 -2.11
N ILE A 37 4.86 11.33 -1.28
CA ILE A 37 3.94 11.57 -0.15
C ILE A 37 4.53 12.53 0.90
N PRO A 38 5.80 12.44 1.33
CA PRO A 38 6.36 13.36 2.33
C PRO A 38 6.34 14.83 1.89
N GLY A 39 6.59 15.08 0.60
CA GLY A 39 6.52 16.43 0.03
C GLY A 39 5.08 16.97 0.01
N LEU A 40 4.13 16.12 -0.36
CA LEU A 40 2.71 16.47 -0.44
C LEU A 40 2.08 16.67 0.95
N SER A 41 2.48 15.93 1.97
CA SER A 41 1.99 16.14 3.33
C SER A 41 2.39 17.50 3.91
N ARG A 42 3.48 18.09 3.43
CA ARG A 42 3.87 19.47 3.75
C ARG A 42 3.06 20.52 2.96
N LYS A 43 2.74 20.22 1.70
CA LYS A 43 2.00 21.10 0.79
C LYS A 43 0.79 20.35 0.19
N PRO A 44 -0.29 20.12 0.96
CA PRO A 44 -1.42 19.29 0.51
C PRO A 44 -2.11 19.83 -0.75
N GLY A 45 -2.13 21.15 -0.97
CA GLY A 45 -2.66 21.74 -2.19
C GLY A 45 -1.94 21.33 -3.49
N ALA A 46 -0.69 20.87 -3.39
CA ALA A 46 0.06 20.40 -4.54
C ALA A 46 -0.42 19.03 -5.05
N LEU A 47 -1.23 18.31 -4.26
CA LEU A 47 -1.78 17.00 -4.64
C LEU A 47 -2.58 17.08 -5.94
N ARG A 48 -3.30 18.18 -6.19
CA ARG A 48 -4.12 18.37 -7.41
C ARG A 48 -3.34 18.19 -8.70
N ASN A 49 -2.08 18.62 -8.72
CA ASN A 49 -1.20 18.56 -9.88
C ASN A 49 -0.08 17.52 -9.74
N SER A 50 -0.17 16.65 -8.73
CA SER A 50 0.86 15.65 -8.45
C SER A 50 0.68 14.40 -9.31
N PRO A 51 1.77 13.79 -9.79
CA PRO A 51 1.75 12.45 -10.41
C PRO A 51 1.15 11.36 -9.50
N LEU A 52 1.15 11.56 -8.18
CA LEU A 52 0.54 10.63 -7.22
C LEU A 52 -0.92 10.31 -7.57
N ARG A 53 -1.66 11.27 -8.12
CA ARG A 53 -3.07 11.08 -8.51
C ARG A 53 -3.29 9.95 -9.50
N GLN A 54 -2.32 9.68 -10.37
CA GLN A 54 -2.40 8.60 -11.37
C GLN A 54 -2.32 7.21 -10.73
N HIS A 55 -1.83 7.12 -9.50
CA HIS A 55 -1.69 5.90 -8.74
C HIS A 55 -2.81 5.70 -7.70
N LEU A 56 -3.75 6.63 -7.62
CA LEU A 56 -4.88 6.58 -6.69
C LEU A 56 -6.16 6.18 -7.44
N PRO A 57 -6.94 5.22 -6.91
CA PRO A 57 -8.23 4.85 -7.49
C PRO A 57 -9.26 5.99 -7.37
N PRO A 58 -10.30 6.00 -8.23
CA PRO A 58 -11.28 7.08 -8.30
C PRO A 58 -12.02 7.32 -6.98
N GLU A 59 -12.30 6.29 -6.21
CA GLU A 59 -12.96 6.39 -4.91
C GLU A 59 -12.13 7.22 -3.93
N LEU A 60 -10.83 6.97 -3.91
CA LEU A 60 -9.90 7.69 -3.04
C LEU A 60 -9.65 9.11 -3.55
N LEU A 61 -9.57 9.31 -4.87
CA LEU A 61 -9.46 10.64 -5.48
C LEU A 61 -10.66 11.51 -5.09
N HIS A 62 -11.87 10.95 -5.09
CA HIS A 62 -13.08 11.65 -4.69
C HIS A 62 -13.01 12.14 -3.24
N VAL A 63 -12.50 11.30 -2.33
CA VAL A 63 -12.28 11.69 -0.93
C VAL A 63 -11.29 12.85 -0.82
N PHE A 64 -10.16 12.78 -1.54
CA PHE A 64 -9.16 13.86 -1.53
C PHE A 64 -9.67 15.16 -2.15
N ASP A 65 -10.50 15.07 -3.18
CA ASP A 65 -11.04 16.27 -3.86
C ASP A 65 -12.11 16.99 -3.03
N GLN A 66 -12.79 16.26 -2.13
CA GLN A 66 -13.76 16.85 -1.19
C GLN A 66 -13.13 17.27 0.14
N ALA A 67 -11.93 16.76 0.46
CA ALA A 67 -11.25 17.05 1.70
C ALA A 67 -10.70 18.50 1.73
N ASP A 68 -10.80 19.13 2.89
CA ASP A 68 -10.11 20.38 3.15
C ASP A 68 -8.58 20.16 3.26
N PRO A 69 -7.74 21.20 3.29
CA PRO A 69 -6.29 21.06 3.37
C PRO A 69 -5.80 20.35 4.65
N HIS A 70 -6.53 20.45 5.74
CA HIS A 70 -6.18 19.78 7.00
C HIS A 70 -6.45 18.28 6.90
N GLU A 71 -7.61 17.90 6.39
CA GLU A 71 -7.99 16.51 6.17
C GLU A 71 -7.11 15.86 5.09
N THR A 72 -6.83 16.56 4.00
CA THR A 72 -5.87 16.10 2.97
C THR A 72 -4.51 15.79 3.58
N ARG A 73 -4.01 16.66 4.47
CA ARG A 73 -2.74 16.42 5.17
C ARG A 73 -2.82 15.20 6.09
N ARG A 74 -3.94 15.02 6.79
CA ARG A 74 -4.18 13.85 7.66
C ARG A 74 -4.14 12.56 6.84
N LEU A 75 -4.87 12.50 5.75
CA LEU A 75 -4.90 11.35 4.84
C LEU A 75 -3.53 11.05 4.24
N LEU A 76 -2.77 12.06 3.82
CA LEU A 76 -1.42 11.88 3.31
C LEU A 76 -0.44 11.36 4.37
N ARG A 77 -0.61 11.72 5.65
CA ARG A 77 0.18 11.17 6.74
C ARG A 77 -0.14 9.69 7.00
N ILE A 78 -1.41 9.30 6.92
CA ILE A 78 -1.79 7.88 7.00
C ILE A 78 -1.16 7.11 5.84
N LEU A 79 -1.26 7.64 4.61
CA LEU A 79 -0.60 7.11 3.42
C LEU A 79 0.90 6.91 3.65
N GLN A 80 1.58 7.92 4.19
CA GLN A 80 3.02 7.86 4.45
C GLN A 80 3.38 6.79 5.48
N HIS A 81 2.66 6.75 6.59
CA HIS A 81 2.95 5.86 7.70
C HIS A 81 2.74 4.39 7.31
N VAL A 82 1.58 4.08 6.74
CA VAL A 82 1.22 2.70 6.40
C VAL A 82 1.96 2.18 5.17
N SER A 83 2.28 3.05 4.19
CA SER A 83 3.08 2.64 3.03
C SER A 83 4.49 2.15 3.40
N GLY A 84 5.06 2.70 4.47
CA GLY A 84 6.35 2.25 5.01
C GLY A 84 6.31 0.86 5.65
N GLN A 85 5.14 0.40 6.08
CA GLN A 85 4.97 -0.89 6.77
C GLN A 85 4.46 -1.99 5.82
N ALA A 86 3.43 -1.71 5.05
CA ALA A 86 2.70 -2.70 4.26
C ALA A 86 2.86 -2.54 2.74
N GLY A 87 3.55 -1.50 2.31
CA GLY A 87 3.69 -1.13 0.90
C GLY A 87 2.55 -0.23 0.40
N PHE A 88 2.88 0.55 -0.64
CA PHE A 88 1.98 1.57 -1.18
C PHE A 88 0.70 0.96 -1.76
N GLN A 89 0.82 -0.10 -2.56
CA GLN A 89 -0.32 -0.69 -3.26
C GLN A 89 -1.35 -1.30 -2.30
N ALA A 90 -0.91 -2.11 -1.34
CA ALA A 90 -1.78 -2.73 -0.35
C ALA A 90 -2.56 -1.69 0.45
N MET A 91 -1.89 -0.62 0.86
CA MET A 91 -2.50 0.48 1.58
C MET A 91 -3.55 1.23 0.74
N VAL A 92 -3.25 1.57 -0.52
CA VAL A 92 -4.18 2.25 -1.43
C VAL A 92 -5.44 1.43 -1.63
N GLU A 93 -5.32 0.11 -1.81
CA GLU A 93 -6.47 -0.80 -1.94
C GLU A 93 -7.36 -0.80 -0.69
N VAL A 94 -6.76 -0.84 0.49
CA VAL A 94 -7.52 -0.80 1.75
C VAL A 94 -8.24 0.53 1.93
N MET A 95 -7.55 1.64 1.71
CA MET A 95 -8.14 2.97 1.79
C MET A 95 -9.29 3.16 0.78
N ALA A 96 -9.13 2.64 -0.44
CA ALA A 96 -10.19 2.68 -1.46
C ALA A 96 -11.41 1.87 -1.05
N LYS A 97 -11.24 0.69 -0.45
CA LYS A 97 -12.36 -0.11 0.09
C LYS A 97 -13.12 0.60 1.21
N ILE A 98 -12.40 1.27 2.11
CA ILE A 98 -13.01 2.07 3.19
C ILE A 98 -13.80 3.23 2.59
N ALA A 99 -13.22 3.95 1.63
CA ALA A 99 -13.83 5.07 0.93
C ALA A 99 -15.10 4.65 0.16
N ALA A 100 -15.04 3.54 -0.58
CA ALA A 100 -16.18 2.99 -1.32
C ALA A 100 -17.33 2.60 -0.38
N GLY A 101 -17.03 2.20 0.87
CA GLY A 101 -18.02 1.94 1.91
C GLY A 101 -18.62 3.19 2.55
N GLY A 102 -18.24 4.40 2.12
CA GLY A 102 -18.71 5.67 2.69
C GLY A 102 -18.25 5.92 4.12
N ARG A 103 -17.21 5.21 4.59
CA ARG A 103 -16.68 5.34 5.94
C ARG A 103 -15.53 6.32 6.01
N THR A 104 -15.38 6.96 7.17
CA THR A 104 -14.22 7.81 7.44
C THR A 104 -12.95 6.98 7.51
N ILE A 105 -11.94 7.37 6.76
CA ILE A 105 -10.63 6.70 6.76
C ILE A 105 -9.93 6.95 8.08
N ASN A 106 -9.65 5.87 8.82
CA ASN A 106 -8.97 5.87 10.11
C ASN A 106 -7.65 5.12 10.00
N GLN A 107 -6.60 5.65 10.61
CA GLN A 107 -5.26 5.05 10.56
C GLN A 107 -5.24 3.59 11.05
N ALA A 108 -5.85 3.32 12.21
CA ALA A 108 -5.87 1.97 12.77
C ALA A 108 -6.59 0.95 11.87
N GLU A 109 -7.67 1.37 11.20
CA GLU A 109 -8.41 0.52 10.26
C GLU A 109 -7.59 0.23 9.00
N VAL A 110 -6.86 1.23 8.51
CA VAL A 110 -5.96 1.09 7.35
C VAL A 110 -4.79 0.17 7.69
N GLU A 111 -4.17 0.34 8.86
CA GLU A 111 -3.07 -0.52 9.33
C GLU A 111 -3.50 -1.99 9.44
N MET A 112 -4.64 -2.25 10.10
CA MET A 112 -5.18 -3.61 10.22
C MET A 112 -5.52 -4.23 8.86
N GLY A 113 -6.11 -3.45 7.96
CA GLY A 113 -6.46 -3.90 6.62
C GLY A 113 -5.23 -4.19 5.77
N ALA A 114 -4.23 -3.32 5.82
CA ALA A 114 -3.00 -3.46 5.06
C ALA A 114 -2.17 -4.67 5.53
N THR A 115 -2.10 -4.92 6.85
CA THR A 115 -1.43 -6.10 7.42
C THR A 115 -2.08 -7.39 6.93
N ARG A 116 -3.41 -7.48 6.90
CA ARG A 116 -4.13 -8.65 6.38
C ARG A 116 -3.91 -8.89 4.89
N THR A 117 -3.70 -7.83 4.12
CA THR A 117 -3.44 -7.93 2.67
C THR A 117 -2.00 -8.36 2.40
N THR A 118 -1.07 -8.03 3.29
CA THR A 118 0.36 -8.35 3.16
C THR A 118 0.70 -9.74 3.72
N GLU A 119 -0.10 -10.26 4.67
CA GLU A 119 0.04 -11.66 5.09
C GLU A 119 -0.26 -12.56 3.88
N PRO A 120 0.71 -13.37 3.43
CA PRO A 120 0.41 -14.38 2.44
C PRO A 120 -0.71 -15.24 3.02
N ALA A 121 -1.81 -15.41 2.27
CA ALA A 121 -2.86 -16.33 2.63
C ALA A 121 -2.18 -17.62 3.07
N GLN A 122 -2.22 -17.94 4.36
CA GLN A 122 -1.66 -19.17 4.84
C GLN A 122 -2.34 -20.28 4.04
N PRO A 123 -1.62 -21.06 3.23
CA PRO A 123 -2.19 -22.22 2.58
C PRO A 123 -2.44 -23.22 3.70
N GLY A 124 -3.67 -23.26 4.17
CA GLY A 124 -4.05 -24.22 5.20
C GLY A 124 -4.60 -23.63 6.49
N ALA A 125 -5.57 -22.70 6.43
CA ALA A 125 -6.74 -22.90 7.27
C ALA A 125 -7.38 -24.19 6.72
N GLY A 126 -6.64 -25.29 6.83
CA GLY A 126 -7.13 -26.63 6.55
C GLY A 126 -8.39 -26.75 7.37
N ARG A 127 -9.51 -27.01 6.72
CA ARG A 127 -10.68 -27.61 7.35
C ARG A 127 -10.13 -28.59 8.36
N VAL A 128 -10.22 -28.22 9.65
CA VAL A 128 -9.94 -29.14 10.73
C VAL A 128 -10.90 -30.29 10.49
N ASP A 129 -10.39 -31.42 10.02
CA ASP A 129 -11.20 -32.60 9.80
C ASP A 129 -11.54 -33.12 11.19
N LEU A 130 -12.68 -32.69 11.71
CA LEU A 130 -13.19 -33.06 13.02
C LEU A 130 -13.41 -34.58 13.14
N ARG A 131 -13.41 -35.34 12.02
CA ARG A 131 -13.47 -36.78 11.99
C ARG A 131 -12.24 -37.46 12.64
N VAL A 132 -11.13 -36.73 12.76
CA VAL A 132 -9.95 -37.23 13.50
C VAL A 132 -10.23 -37.31 15.00
N TYR A 133 -11.10 -36.40 15.50
CA TYR A 133 -11.47 -36.38 16.91
C TYR A 133 -12.53 -37.45 17.28
N ASP A 134 -13.40 -37.84 16.36
CA ASP A 134 -14.41 -38.88 16.59
C ASP A 134 -13.76 -40.26 16.82
N ARG A 135 -12.58 -40.53 16.25
CA ARG A 135 -11.84 -41.76 16.46
C ARG A 135 -11.22 -41.89 17.85
N LEU A 136 -11.05 -40.77 18.55
CA LEU A 136 -10.49 -40.78 19.91
C LEU A 136 -11.55 -41.12 20.98
N THR A 137 -12.83 -40.86 20.70
CA THR A 137 -13.92 -41.16 21.62
C THR A 137 -14.35 -42.64 21.56
N GLU A 138 -14.14 -43.32 20.44
CA GLU A 138 -14.47 -44.75 20.31
C GLU A 138 -13.48 -45.68 21.03
N ARG A 139 -12.30 -45.20 21.42
CA ARG A 139 -11.30 -45.98 22.16
C ARG A 139 -11.49 -46.00 23.68
N THR A 140 -12.44 -45.26 24.24
CA THR A 140 -12.65 -45.14 25.67
C THR A 140 -13.88 -45.93 26.15
N SER A 141 -14.53 -46.68 25.27
CA SER A 141 -15.68 -47.54 25.58
C SER A 141 -15.34 -49.02 25.35
N ALA A 142 -14.31 -49.49 26.03
CA ALA A 142 -14.03 -50.93 26.17
C ALA A 142 -13.70 -51.22 27.62
#